data_c5a63046de808bd724838295a027fed7
#
_entry.id   c5a63046de808bd724838295a027fed7
#
_cell.length_a   1.000
_cell.length_b   1.000
_cell.length_c   1.000
_cell.angle_alpha   90.00
_cell.angle_beta   90.00
_cell.angle_gamma   90.00
#
_symmetry.space_group_name_H-M   'P 1'
#
loop_
_entity.id
_entity.type
_entity.pdbx_description
1 polymer ?
#
loop_
_entity_poly.entity_id
_entity_poly.type
_entity_poly.pdbx_seq_one_letter_code
_entity_poly.pdbx_strand_id
1 'polypeptide(L)'
;MPLIPMVVEQTNRGERSYDIYSRLLKDRIAFIGTPIDDNVANLMIAQLLFLEAEDPESDISLYINCPGGLVSAGLAIYDTMQYLRPQVQTICIGQAASMGAILLAAGAPGKRY
;
A
#
# COMPACT_ATOMS: atom_id res chain seq x y z
N MET A 1 6.95 -19.66 2.62
CA MET A 1 6.21 -18.45 2.98
C MET A 1 6.47 -18.09 4.41
N PRO A 2 6.90 -16.87 4.70
CA PRO A 2 7.02 -16.45 6.08
C PRO A 2 5.66 -16.37 6.76
N LEU A 3 5.64 -16.67 8.02
CA LEU A 3 4.44 -16.48 8.83
C LEU A 3 4.16 -14.98 8.99
N ILE A 4 2.91 -14.60 8.86
CA ILE A 4 2.49 -13.22 9.07
C ILE A 4 2.12 -13.06 10.53
N PRO A 5 2.81 -12.17 11.28
CA PRO A 5 2.49 -11.96 12.68
C PRO A 5 1.08 -11.45 12.89
N MET A 6 0.49 -11.86 14.00
CA MET A 6 -0.82 -11.38 14.44
C MET A 6 -0.66 -10.33 15.52
N VAL A 7 -1.54 -9.35 15.52
CA VAL A 7 -1.60 -8.29 16.53
C VAL A 7 -2.96 -8.36 17.21
N VAL A 8 -2.96 -8.29 18.53
CA VAL A 8 -4.18 -8.30 19.34
C VAL A 8 -4.40 -6.91 19.92
N GLU A 9 -5.59 -6.35 19.72
CA GLU A 9 -5.97 -5.05 20.28
C GLU A 9 -7.13 -5.20 21.24
N GLN A 10 -7.08 -4.44 22.33
CA GLN A 10 -8.21 -4.27 23.25
C GLN A 10 -9.13 -3.19 22.71
N THR A 11 -10.41 -3.47 22.64
CA THR A 11 -11.42 -2.52 22.23
C THR A 11 -12.55 -2.49 23.26
N ASN A 12 -13.47 -1.53 23.13
CA ASN A 12 -14.66 -1.45 23.99
C ASN A 12 -15.56 -2.69 23.87
N ARG A 13 -15.39 -3.47 22.81
CA ARG A 13 -16.17 -4.68 22.54
C ARG A 13 -15.37 -5.96 22.77
N GLY A 14 -14.22 -5.88 23.43
CA GLY A 14 -13.33 -7.00 23.70
C GLY A 14 -12.07 -6.98 22.82
N GLU A 15 -11.41 -8.11 22.75
CA GLU A 15 -10.18 -8.25 21.98
C GLU A 15 -10.48 -8.47 20.50
N ARG A 16 -9.67 -7.84 19.64
CA ARG A 16 -9.69 -8.09 18.20
C ARG A 16 -8.30 -8.48 17.75
N SER A 17 -8.26 -9.48 16.87
CA SER A 17 -7.03 -9.99 16.28
C SER A 17 -6.95 -9.58 14.82
N TYR A 18 -5.79 -9.06 14.42
CA TYR A 18 -5.49 -8.66 13.03
C TYR A 18 -4.17 -9.27 12.62
N ASP A 19 -4.00 -9.63 11.34
CA ASP A 19 -2.65 -9.78 10.84
C ASP A 19 -1.99 -8.40 10.76
N ILE A 20 -0.64 -8.39 10.72
CA ILE A 20 0.09 -7.12 10.81
C ILE A 20 -0.24 -6.17 9.65
N TYR A 21 -0.45 -6.70 8.44
CA TYR A 21 -0.78 -5.87 7.29
C TYR A 21 -2.17 -5.26 7.42
N SER A 22 -3.14 -6.04 7.89
CA SER A 22 -4.51 -5.53 8.13
C SER A 22 -4.52 -4.47 9.22
N ARG A 23 -3.70 -4.63 10.25
CA ARG A 23 -3.58 -3.63 11.32
C ARG A 23 -2.98 -2.33 10.80
N LEU A 24 -1.93 -2.42 9.98
CA LEU A 24 -1.34 -1.23 9.35
C LEU A 24 -2.34 -0.53 8.44
N LEU A 25 -3.16 -1.30 7.74
CA LEU A 25 -4.18 -0.75 6.85
C LEU A 25 -5.18 0.13 7.60
N LYS A 26 -5.50 -0.19 8.85
CA LYS A 26 -6.35 0.68 9.68
C LYS A 26 -5.76 2.07 9.86
N ASP A 27 -4.45 2.20 9.86
CA ASP A 27 -3.75 3.48 9.94
C ASP A 27 -3.44 4.05 8.55
N ARG A 28 -4.10 3.55 7.53
CA ARG A 28 -3.98 3.99 6.13
C ARG A 28 -2.59 3.75 5.57
N ILE A 29 -1.97 2.65 5.98
CA ILE A 29 -0.66 2.23 5.52
C ILE A 29 -0.81 0.97 4.67
N ALA A 30 -0.36 1.05 3.42
CA ALA A 30 -0.23 -0.10 2.53
C ALA A 30 1.26 -0.36 2.27
N PHE A 31 1.61 -1.60 1.93
CA PHE A 31 3.01 -1.99 1.83
C PHE A 31 3.22 -2.89 0.61
N ILE A 32 4.19 -2.52 -0.24
CA ILE A 32 4.66 -3.36 -1.33
C ILE A 32 6.05 -3.85 -0.98
N GLY A 33 6.17 -5.12 -0.61
CA GLY A 33 7.43 -5.71 -0.14
C GLY A 33 7.91 -6.88 -0.98
N THR A 34 7.36 -7.07 -2.17
CA THR A 34 7.68 -8.20 -3.06
C THR A 34 7.74 -7.71 -4.51
N PRO A 35 8.23 -8.53 -5.45
CA PRO A 35 8.03 -8.25 -6.86
C PRO A 35 6.54 -8.09 -7.18
N ILE A 36 6.21 -7.24 -8.14
CA ILE A 36 4.82 -6.94 -8.51
C ILE A 36 4.38 -7.90 -9.60
N ASP A 37 3.41 -8.74 -9.28
CA ASP A 37 2.67 -9.55 -10.24
C ASP A 37 1.20 -9.12 -10.26
N ASP A 38 0.37 -9.82 -11.03
CA ASP A 38 -1.05 -9.47 -11.13
C ASP A 38 -1.78 -9.63 -9.80
N ASN A 39 -1.42 -10.63 -8.99
CA ASN A 39 -2.04 -10.84 -7.68
C ASN A 39 -1.70 -9.69 -6.72
N VAL A 40 -0.43 -9.30 -6.68
CA VAL A 40 0.02 -8.16 -5.86
C VAL A 40 -0.70 -6.89 -6.31
N ALA A 41 -0.77 -6.64 -7.62
CA ALA A 41 -1.45 -5.46 -8.15
C ALA A 41 -2.92 -5.43 -7.74
N ASN A 42 -3.63 -6.53 -7.90
CA ASN A 42 -5.05 -6.61 -7.55
C ASN A 42 -5.29 -6.37 -6.06
N LEU A 43 -4.44 -6.94 -5.19
CA LEU A 43 -4.53 -6.72 -3.76
C LEU A 43 -4.26 -5.27 -3.39
N MET A 44 -3.26 -4.65 -4.01
CA MET A 44 -2.96 -3.24 -3.75
C MET A 44 -4.08 -2.32 -4.21
N ILE A 45 -4.64 -2.58 -5.39
CA ILE A 45 -5.77 -1.81 -5.91
C ILE A 45 -6.95 -1.92 -4.96
N ALA A 46 -7.29 -3.13 -4.52
CA ALA A 46 -8.38 -3.34 -3.59
C ALA A 46 -8.18 -2.60 -2.27
N GLN A 47 -6.97 -2.63 -1.72
CA GLN A 47 -6.65 -1.91 -0.48
C GLN A 47 -6.76 -0.39 -0.67
N LEU A 48 -6.25 0.14 -1.77
CA LEU A 48 -6.33 1.58 -2.05
C LEU A 48 -7.77 2.03 -2.21
N LEU A 49 -8.59 1.28 -2.94
CA LEU A 49 -10.02 1.60 -3.10
C LEU A 49 -10.77 1.52 -1.78
N PHE A 50 -10.43 0.54 -0.94
CA PHE A 50 -11.02 0.43 0.39
C PHE A 50 -10.69 1.65 1.25
N LEU A 51 -9.44 2.08 1.25
CA LEU A 51 -9.02 3.25 2.03
C LEU A 51 -9.70 4.53 1.54
N GLU A 52 -9.87 4.69 0.23
CA GLU A 52 -10.62 5.82 -0.31
C GLU A 52 -12.08 5.82 0.19
N ALA A 53 -12.72 4.65 0.17
CA ALA A 53 -14.10 4.53 0.63
C ALA A 53 -14.25 4.84 2.12
N GLU A 54 -13.25 4.48 2.93
CA GLU A 54 -13.27 4.75 4.37
C GLU A 54 -13.15 6.24 4.67
N ASP A 55 -12.27 6.95 3.99
CA ASP A 55 -12.07 8.39 4.17
C ASP A 55 -11.40 8.95 2.91
N PRO A 56 -12.17 9.59 2.02
CA PRO A 56 -11.63 10.12 0.78
C PRO A 56 -10.75 11.38 0.96
N GLU A 57 -10.68 11.93 2.17
CA GLU A 57 -9.94 13.18 2.41
C GLU A 57 -8.58 12.96 3.05
N SER A 58 -8.35 11.80 3.68
CA SER A 58 -7.09 11.55 4.40
C SER A 58 -6.06 10.88 3.51
N ASP A 59 -4.80 11.27 3.69
CA ASP A 59 -3.67 10.72 2.94
C ASP A 59 -3.52 9.22 3.18
N ILE A 60 -3.01 8.54 2.16
CA ILE A 60 -2.63 7.14 2.22
C ILE A 60 -1.10 7.08 2.17
N SER A 61 -0.49 6.25 3.01
CA SER A 61 0.95 6.01 2.99
C SER A 61 1.25 4.68 2.34
N LEU A 62 1.99 4.70 1.25
CA LEU A 62 2.43 3.51 0.53
C LEU A 62 3.92 3.32 0.73
N TYR A 63 4.28 2.31 1.51
CA TYR A 63 5.68 1.93 1.74
C TYR A 63 6.12 0.96 0.65
N ILE A 64 7.31 1.19 0.11
CA ILE A 64 7.82 0.44 -1.04
C ILE A 64 9.21 -0.12 -0.72
N ASN A 65 9.30 -1.45 -0.79
CA ASN A 65 10.57 -2.17 -0.78
C ASN A 65 10.46 -3.24 -1.87
N CYS A 66 10.74 -2.84 -3.10
CA CYS A 66 10.31 -3.61 -4.28
C CYS A 66 11.39 -3.57 -5.37
N PRO A 67 11.80 -4.73 -5.90
CA PRO A 67 12.78 -4.79 -6.99
C PRO A 67 12.19 -4.50 -8.36
N GLY A 68 10.87 -4.40 -8.47
CA GLY A 68 10.16 -4.22 -9.74
C GLY A 68 9.10 -5.27 -9.96
N GLY A 69 8.85 -5.60 -11.23
CA GLY A 69 7.86 -6.62 -11.58
C GLY A 69 7.27 -6.39 -12.96
N LEU A 70 6.09 -6.97 -13.19
CA LEU A 70 5.39 -6.84 -14.48
C LEU A 70 4.97 -5.39 -14.73
N VAL A 71 5.27 -4.89 -15.90
CA VAL A 71 4.97 -3.50 -16.26
C VAL A 71 3.47 -3.23 -16.20
N SER A 72 2.64 -4.10 -16.77
CA SER A 72 1.19 -3.91 -16.76
C SER A 72 0.60 -3.94 -15.35
N ALA A 73 1.10 -4.82 -14.49
CA ALA A 73 0.67 -4.89 -13.10
C ALA A 73 1.06 -3.62 -12.32
N GLY A 74 2.28 -3.15 -12.51
CA GLY A 74 2.73 -1.89 -11.89
C GLY A 74 1.95 -0.69 -12.39
N LEU A 75 1.66 -0.62 -13.68
CA LEU A 75 0.85 0.47 -14.24
C LEU A 75 -0.58 0.45 -13.71
N ALA A 76 -1.13 -0.72 -13.42
CA ALA A 76 -2.47 -0.81 -12.82
C ALA A 76 -2.49 -0.15 -11.43
N ILE A 77 -1.45 -0.36 -10.64
CA ILE A 77 -1.31 0.31 -9.33
C ILE A 77 -1.12 1.83 -9.57
N TYR A 78 -0.26 2.21 -10.50
CA TYR A 78 -0.02 3.61 -10.85
C TYR A 78 -1.33 4.30 -11.23
N ASP A 79 -2.10 3.71 -12.12
CA ASP A 79 -3.38 4.27 -12.57
C ASP A 79 -4.33 4.46 -11.38
N THR A 80 -4.38 3.50 -10.49
CA THR A 80 -5.21 3.60 -9.28
C THR A 80 -4.77 4.76 -8.40
N MET A 81 -3.47 4.90 -8.17
CA MET A 81 -2.93 6.02 -7.38
C MET A 81 -3.30 7.37 -7.96
N GLN A 82 -3.30 7.50 -9.30
CA GLN A 82 -3.68 8.75 -9.96
C GLN A 82 -5.18 8.99 -9.93
N TYR A 83 -5.97 7.93 -9.92
CA TYR A 83 -7.44 8.00 -9.92
C TYR A 83 -8.01 8.37 -8.55
N LEU A 84 -7.37 7.95 -7.47
CA LEU A 84 -7.86 8.13 -6.11
C LEU A 84 -7.96 9.61 -5.73
N ARG A 85 -8.98 9.94 -4.94
CA ARG A 85 -9.13 11.27 -4.36
C ARG A 85 -8.11 11.56 -3.26
N PRO A 86 -7.83 10.65 -2.31
CA PRO A 86 -6.77 10.87 -1.33
C PRO A 86 -5.41 11.00 -1.99
N GLN A 87 -4.55 11.84 -1.44
CA GLN A 87 -3.16 11.89 -1.85
C GLN A 87 -2.43 10.66 -1.33
N VAL A 88 -1.60 10.06 -2.17
CA VAL A 88 -0.78 8.93 -1.78
C VAL A 88 0.64 9.43 -1.57
N GLN A 89 1.12 9.39 -0.34
CA GLN A 89 2.53 9.61 -0.08
C GLN A 89 3.28 8.29 -0.20
N THR A 90 4.46 8.34 -0.77
CA THR A 90 5.25 7.15 -1.04
C THR A 90 6.57 7.20 -0.27
N ILE A 91 6.93 6.08 0.34
CA ILE A 91 8.13 5.99 1.17
C ILE A 91 8.94 4.76 0.74
N CYS A 92 10.15 4.98 0.26
CA CYS A 92 11.08 3.89 -0.07
C CYS A 92 11.80 3.43 1.19
N ILE A 93 11.73 2.14 1.47
CA ILE A 93 12.52 1.50 2.52
C ILE A 93 13.27 0.36 1.85
N GLY A 94 14.60 0.42 1.85
CA GLY A 94 15.44 -0.55 1.17
C GLY A 94 15.64 -0.19 -0.29
N GLN A 95 14.77 -0.68 -1.16
CA GLN A 95 14.90 -0.37 -2.58
C GLN A 95 13.54 -0.09 -3.24
N ALA A 96 13.59 0.73 -4.26
CA ALA A 96 12.50 0.92 -5.20
C ALA A 96 13.12 0.95 -6.60
N ALA A 97 13.15 -0.21 -7.26
CA ALA A 97 13.80 -0.38 -8.55
C ALA A 97 12.79 -0.70 -9.64
N SER A 98 13.07 -0.30 -10.88
CA SER A 98 12.22 -0.58 -12.03
C SER A 98 10.79 -0.06 -11.79
N MET A 99 9.76 -0.91 -11.87
CA MET A 99 8.39 -0.50 -11.57
C MET A 99 8.22 0.02 -10.15
N GLY A 100 9.02 -0.45 -9.19
CA GLY A 100 9.05 0.10 -7.85
C GLY A 100 9.44 1.58 -7.82
N ALA A 101 10.41 1.96 -8.66
CA ALA A 101 10.82 3.37 -8.78
C ALA A 101 9.72 4.23 -9.40
N ILE A 102 8.98 3.69 -10.36
CA ILE A 102 7.86 4.39 -10.99
C ILE A 102 6.75 4.64 -9.96
N LEU A 103 6.44 3.65 -9.14
CA LEU A 103 5.43 3.82 -8.08
C LEU A 103 5.88 4.83 -7.02
N LEU A 104 7.15 4.82 -6.65
CA LEU A 104 7.70 5.82 -5.74
C LEU A 104 7.53 7.23 -6.32
N ALA A 105 7.86 7.40 -7.60
CA ALA A 105 7.73 8.67 -8.30
C ALA A 105 6.27 9.09 -8.49
N ALA A 106 5.33 8.15 -8.43
CA ALA A 106 3.91 8.42 -8.61
C ALA A 106 3.24 9.03 -7.38
N GLY A 107 3.94 9.11 -6.26
CA GLY A 107 3.42 9.75 -5.06
C GLY A 107 3.10 11.22 -5.28
N ALA A 108 2.29 11.80 -4.41
CA ALA A 108 1.92 13.20 -4.50
C ALA A 108 3.16 14.10 -4.42
N PRO A 109 3.21 15.21 -5.19
CA PRO A 109 4.34 16.13 -5.15
C PRO A 109 4.63 16.61 -3.71
N GLY A 110 5.91 16.57 -3.33
CA GLY A 110 6.34 16.92 -1.98
C GLY A 110 6.14 15.83 -0.94
N LYS A 111 5.59 14.67 -1.32
CA LYS A 111 5.26 13.56 -0.41
C LYS A 111 5.87 12.24 -0.90
N ARG A 112 7.06 12.30 -1.46
CA ARG A 112 7.84 11.15 -1.93
C ARG A 112 9.12 11.08 -1.10
N TYR A 113 9.33 9.98 -0.41
CA TYR A 113 10.42 9.84 0.56
C TYR A 113 11.29 8.61 0.31
#